data_9b92237246d1f100d02c9db487e2b677
#
_entry.id   9b92237246d1f100d02c9db487e2b677
#
_cell.length_a   1.000
_cell.length_b   1.000
_cell.length_c   1.000
_cell.angle_alpha   90.00
_cell.angle_beta   90.00
_cell.angle_gamma   90.00
#
_symmetry.space_group_name_H-M   'P 1'
#
loop_
_entity.id
_entity.type
_entity.pdbx_description
1 polymer ?
#
loop_
_entity_poly.entity_id
_entity_poly.type
_entity_poly.pdbx_seq_one_letter_code
_entity_poly.pdbx_strand_id
1 'polypeptide(L)'
;MPVSDVLKQLKYGELAYSLPSSYNIDNNIIAAIMESITNELNELFKAIEDVEKIKDIDFMFGKSIDYYGNDYDEFRQGDEDLQYLNRIRSLKISFGSLGDQDTMIRGLSGYFGFENNLVQIRRAGEKLIEIIYPTAINENDFNNIVKKIKAAGIRYELTKDQYWEDFTYEQLEEKTYEELEKLRYERGELNARGIYKNS
;
A
#
# COMPACT_ATOMS: atom_id res chain seq x y z
N MET A 1 -22.96 8.62 -6.48
CA MET A 1 -22.68 9.43 -7.68
C MET A 1 -21.52 10.32 -7.29
N PRO A 2 -20.35 10.21 -7.91
CA PRO A 2 -19.23 11.09 -7.59
C PRO A 2 -19.57 12.55 -7.90
N VAL A 3 -19.07 13.47 -7.09
CA VAL A 3 -19.35 14.91 -7.24
C VAL A 3 -18.83 15.42 -8.60
N SER A 4 -17.75 14.81 -9.11
CA SER A 4 -17.19 15.08 -10.43
C SER A 4 -18.18 14.89 -11.59
N ASP A 5 -19.16 13.98 -11.47
CA ASP A 5 -20.18 13.75 -12.49
C ASP A 5 -21.23 14.87 -12.55
N VAL A 6 -21.31 15.66 -11.47
CA VAL A 6 -22.27 16.78 -11.34
C VAL A 6 -21.60 18.11 -11.70
N LEU A 7 -20.30 18.23 -11.45
CA LEU A 7 -19.53 19.46 -11.68
C LEU A 7 -19.04 19.47 -13.13
N LYS A 8 -19.59 20.36 -13.95
CA LYS A 8 -19.08 20.65 -15.29
C LYS A 8 -18.27 21.93 -15.27
N GLN A 9 -17.15 21.93 -15.99
CA GLN A 9 -16.43 23.19 -16.24
C GLN A 9 -17.35 24.22 -16.85
N LEU A 10 -17.48 25.35 -16.19
CA LEU A 10 -18.26 26.48 -16.70
C LEU A 10 -17.50 27.14 -17.84
N LYS A 11 -18.21 27.39 -18.91
CA LYS A 11 -17.69 28.22 -20.01
C LYS A 11 -18.18 29.66 -19.84
N TYR A 12 -17.31 30.60 -20.16
CA TYR A 12 -17.64 32.03 -20.11
C TYR A 12 -19.01 32.37 -20.75
N GLY A 13 -19.29 31.79 -21.92
CA GLY A 13 -20.55 31.94 -22.61
C GLY A 13 -21.78 31.52 -21.84
N GLU A 14 -21.70 30.43 -21.05
CA GLU A 14 -22.83 29.91 -20.27
C GLU A 14 -23.23 30.85 -19.14
N LEU A 15 -22.25 31.44 -18.44
CA LEU A 15 -22.51 32.45 -17.42
C LEU A 15 -23.03 33.78 -18.04
N ALA A 16 -22.47 34.16 -19.15
CA ALA A 16 -22.89 35.38 -19.86
C ALA A 16 -24.36 35.31 -20.32
N TYR A 17 -24.82 34.15 -20.81
CA TYR A 17 -26.22 33.93 -21.20
C TYR A 17 -27.21 33.90 -20.04
N SER A 18 -26.72 33.65 -18.79
CA SER A 18 -27.58 33.68 -17.60
C SER A 18 -27.89 35.09 -17.10
N LEU A 19 -27.20 36.10 -17.61
CA LEU A 19 -27.42 37.51 -17.24
C LEU A 19 -28.72 38.06 -17.87
N PRO A 20 -29.44 38.96 -17.16
CA PRO A 20 -30.54 39.70 -17.75
C PRO A 20 -30.11 40.45 -18.97
N SER A 21 -31.00 40.58 -19.96
CA SER A 21 -30.73 41.27 -21.24
C SER A 21 -30.39 42.76 -21.10
N SER A 22 -30.58 43.32 -19.92
CA SER A 22 -30.18 44.67 -19.60
C SER A 22 -28.66 44.85 -19.46
N TYR A 23 -27.92 43.75 -19.28
CA TYR A 23 -26.46 43.78 -19.24
C TYR A 23 -25.90 43.61 -20.65
N ASN A 24 -25.19 44.59 -21.13
CA ASN A 24 -24.52 44.53 -22.40
C ASN A 24 -23.25 43.67 -22.30
N ILE A 25 -23.30 42.44 -22.83
CA ILE A 25 -22.21 41.49 -22.83
C ILE A 25 -21.00 41.96 -23.65
N ASP A 26 -21.25 42.87 -24.60
CA ASP A 26 -20.20 43.49 -25.45
C ASP A 26 -19.36 44.51 -24.68
N ASN A 27 -19.74 44.84 -23.43
CA ASN A 27 -18.96 45.74 -22.60
C ASN A 27 -17.74 44.98 -22.06
N ASN A 28 -16.55 45.44 -22.42
CA ASN A 28 -15.27 44.85 -22.03
C ASN A 28 -15.10 44.68 -20.50
N ILE A 29 -15.69 45.59 -19.70
CA ILE A 29 -15.62 45.49 -18.24
C ILE A 29 -16.46 44.34 -17.71
N ILE A 30 -17.69 44.22 -18.21
CA ILE A 30 -18.59 43.10 -17.83
C ILE A 30 -18.00 41.75 -18.28
N ALA A 31 -17.47 41.71 -19.50
CA ALA A 31 -16.78 40.53 -20.02
C ALA A 31 -15.59 40.12 -19.12
N ALA A 32 -14.74 41.04 -18.72
CA ALA A 32 -13.60 40.79 -17.87
C ALA A 32 -14.01 40.29 -16.44
N ILE A 33 -15.08 40.87 -15.89
CA ILE A 33 -15.63 40.41 -14.59
C ILE A 33 -16.15 39.00 -14.70
N MET A 34 -16.93 38.66 -15.74
CA MET A 34 -17.50 37.33 -15.94
C MET A 34 -16.40 36.29 -16.21
N GLU A 35 -15.36 36.65 -16.94
CA GLU A 35 -14.22 35.78 -17.16
C GLU A 35 -13.48 35.49 -15.85
N SER A 36 -13.24 36.54 -15.02
CA SER A 36 -12.63 36.35 -13.71
C SER A 36 -13.45 35.42 -12.79
N ILE A 37 -14.78 35.64 -12.73
CA ILE A 37 -15.67 34.78 -11.94
C ILE A 37 -15.64 33.34 -12.47
N THR A 38 -15.65 33.15 -13.78
CA THR A 38 -15.60 31.81 -14.41
C THR A 38 -14.31 31.08 -14.05
N ASN A 39 -13.18 31.79 -14.08
CA ASN A 39 -11.89 31.21 -13.74
C ASN A 39 -11.82 30.80 -12.26
N GLU A 40 -12.25 31.65 -11.35
CA GLU A 40 -12.30 31.35 -9.92
C GLU A 40 -13.22 30.16 -9.60
N LEU A 41 -14.39 30.07 -10.25
CA LEU A 41 -15.29 28.94 -10.09
C LEU A 41 -14.68 27.63 -10.63
N ASN A 42 -13.99 27.68 -11.76
CA ASN A 42 -13.31 26.50 -12.31
C ASN A 42 -12.13 26.05 -11.43
N GLU A 43 -11.38 26.97 -10.81
CA GLU A 43 -10.36 26.65 -9.82
C GLU A 43 -10.98 25.99 -8.57
N LEU A 44 -12.11 26.51 -8.10
CA LEU A 44 -12.85 25.92 -6.99
C LEU A 44 -13.34 24.49 -7.32
N PHE A 45 -13.89 24.28 -8.51
CA PHE A 45 -14.34 22.94 -8.96
C PHE A 45 -13.17 21.95 -9.01
N LYS A 46 -12.02 22.40 -9.53
CA LYS A 46 -10.80 21.57 -9.52
C LYS A 46 -10.35 21.22 -8.10
N ALA A 47 -10.39 22.17 -7.19
CA ALA A 47 -10.06 21.92 -5.78
C ALA A 47 -11.02 20.91 -5.13
N ILE A 48 -12.33 20.97 -5.46
CA ILE A 48 -13.32 19.99 -4.97
C ILE A 48 -13.04 18.61 -5.55
N GLU A 49 -12.73 18.49 -6.84
CA GLU A 49 -12.35 17.22 -7.46
C GLU A 49 -11.10 16.62 -6.80
N ASP A 50 -10.10 17.44 -6.49
CA ASP A 50 -8.88 16.99 -5.83
C ASP A 50 -9.17 16.51 -4.39
N VAL A 51 -10.04 17.19 -3.65
CA VAL A 51 -10.51 16.74 -2.33
C VAL A 51 -11.29 15.42 -2.43
N GLU A 52 -12.08 15.23 -3.48
CA GLU A 52 -12.78 13.97 -3.70
C GLU A 52 -11.82 12.81 -3.98
N LYS A 53 -10.80 13.04 -4.79
CA LYS A 53 -9.76 12.04 -5.08
C LYS A 53 -8.98 11.63 -3.84
N ILE A 54 -8.70 12.55 -2.91
CA ILE A 54 -7.99 12.28 -1.66
C ILE A 54 -8.74 11.28 -0.74
N LYS A 55 -10.04 11.06 -0.94
CA LYS A 55 -10.79 10.02 -0.22
C LYS A 55 -10.41 8.61 -0.60
N ASP A 56 -9.87 8.42 -1.79
CA ASP A 56 -9.36 7.13 -2.25
C ASP A 56 -7.86 7.06 -1.95
N ILE A 57 -7.47 6.01 -1.22
CA ILE A 57 -6.08 5.77 -0.84
C ILE A 57 -5.13 5.75 -2.06
N ASP A 58 -5.65 5.39 -3.24
CA ASP A 58 -4.84 5.28 -4.45
C ASP A 58 -4.44 6.65 -5.04
N PHE A 59 -5.12 7.70 -4.64
CA PHE A 59 -4.87 9.07 -5.11
C PHE A 59 -4.38 10.02 -4.01
N MET A 60 -4.13 9.50 -2.80
CA MET A 60 -3.60 10.30 -1.70
C MET A 60 -2.16 10.73 -1.96
N PHE A 61 -1.81 11.92 -1.50
CA PHE A 61 -0.46 12.48 -1.57
C PHE A 61 -0.13 13.38 -0.38
N GLY A 62 1.16 13.51 -0.08
CA GLY A 62 1.68 14.43 0.94
C GLY A 62 1.07 14.19 2.32
N LYS A 63 0.61 15.26 2.97
CA LYS A 63 0.05 15.21 4.33
C LYS A 63 -1.23 14.40 4.47
N SER A 64 -2.00 14.20 3.40
CA SER A 64 -3.21 13.38 3.46
C SER A 64 -2.90 11.93 3.79
N ILE A 65 -1.79 11.41 3.28
CA ILE A 65 -1.31 10.07 3.60
C ILE A 65 -0.90 9.99 5.08
N ASP A 66 -0.27 11.05 5.62
CA ASP A 66 0.16 11.08 7.03
C ASP A 66 -1.04 11.01 7.99
N TYR A 67 -2.14 11.71 7.69
CA TYR A 67 -3.37 11.60 8.47
C TYR A 67 -3.96 10.19 8.41
N TYR A 68 -3.97 9.59 7.22
CA TYR A 68 -4.49 8.24 7.05
C TYR A 68 -3.59 7.19 7.72
N GLY A 69 -2.27 7.38 7.70
CA GLY A 69 -1.32 6.51 8.38
C GLY A 69 -1.47 6.50 9.90
N ASN A 70 -1.84 7.64 10.49
CA ASN A 70 -2.12 7.73 11.93
C ASN A 70 -3.24 6.78 12.39
N ASP A 71 -4.23 6.50 11.54
CA ASP A 71 -5.32 5.56 11.86
C ASP A 71 -4.82 4.11 12.00
N TYR A 72 -3.64 3.82 11.45
CA TYR A 72 -2.97 2.50 11.52
C TYR A 72 -1.75 2.48 12.44
N ASP A 73 -1.52 3.54 13.23
CA ASP A 73 -0.31 3.68 14.04
C ASP A 73 0.97 3.52 13.19
N GLU A 74 0.94 4.05 11.96
CA GLU A 74 2.03 3.99 11.01
C GLU A 74 2.51 5.39 10.67
N PHE A 75 3.81 5.65 10.81
CA PHE A 75 4.41 6.95 10.59
C PHE A 75 5.39 6.92 9.42
N ARG A 76 5.46 8.05 8.70
CA ARG A 76 6.40 8.24 7.59
C ARG A 76 7.83 8.37 8.10
N GLN A 77 8.58 7.35 8.20
CA GLN A 77 9.96 7.34 8.70
C GLN A 77 11.00 7.94 7.72
N GLY A 78 10.63 8.94 6.94
CA GLY A 78 11.45 9.54 5.89
C GLY A 78 11.22 8.94 4.49
N ASP A 79 10.26 8.04 4.36
CA ASP A 79 9.92 7.41 3.07
C ASP A 79 9.25 8.38 2.11
N GLU A 80 9.42 8.11 0.82
CA GLU A 80 8.65 8.74 -0.23
C GLU A 80 7.16 8.34 -0.15
N ASP A 81 6.28 9.20 -0.70
CA ASP A 81 4.83 9.01 -0.67
C ASP A 81 4.39 7.61 -1.12
N LEU A 82 4.97 7.10 -2.20
CA LEU A 82 4.61 5.80 -2.75
C LEU A 82 4.98 4.63 -1.82
N GLN A 83 6.16 4.66 -1.21
CA GLN A 83 6.61 3.63 -0.29
C GLN A 83 5.75 3.62 0.97
N TYR A 84 5.50 4.79 1.53
CA TYR A 84 4.65 4.95 2.70
C TYR A 84 3.21 4.51 2.42
N LEU A 85 2.66 4.89 1.27
CA LEU A 85 1.33 4.49 0.82
C LEU A 85 1.20 2.96 0.69
N ASN A 86 2.21 2.29 0.15
CA ASN A 86 2.22 0.83 0.03
C ASN A 86 2.23 0.15 1.40
N ARG A 87 2.95 0.69 2.39
CA ARG A 87 2.89 0.17 3.77
C ARG A 87 1.50 0.29 4.37
N ILE A 88 0.85 1.45 4.23
CA ILE A 88 -0.51 1.67 4.72
C ILE A 88 -1.52 0.76 4.03
N ARG A 89 -1.42 0.59 2.69
CA ARG A 89 -2.28 -0.35 1.93
C ARG A 89 -2.17 -1.77 2.45
N SER A 90 -0.95 -2.20 2.73
CA SER A 90 -0.67 -3.55 3.26
C SER A 90 -1.29 -3.75 4.64
N LEU A 91 -1.19 -2.76 5.53
CA LEU A 91 -1.86 -2.78 6.82
C LEU A 91 -3.39 -2.78 6.67
N LYS A 92 -3.95 -1.96 5.80
CA LYS A 92 -5.40 -1.92 5.52
C LYS A 92 -5.95 -3.26 5.07
N ILE A 93 -5.26 -3.95 4.15
CA ILE A 93 -5.62 -5.30 3.69
C ILE A 93 -5.67 -6.26 4.88
N SER A 94 -4.68 -6.18 5.76
CA SER A 94 -4.55 -7.07 6.90
C SER A 94 -5.58 -6.81 8.01
N PHE A 95 -5.87 -5.55 8.31
CA PHE A 95 -6.87 -5.18 9.32
C PHE A 95 -8.31 -5.55 8.90
N GLY A 96 -8.60 -5.56 7.60
CA GLY A 96 -9.90 -5.97 7.06
C GLY A 96 -10.10 -7.48 6.95
N SER A 97 -9.07 -8.28 7.25
CA SER A 97 -9.09 -9.73 7.07
C SER A 97 -9.44 -10.48 8.35
N LEU A 98 -9.90 -11.72 8.17
CA LEU A 98 -10.11 -12.68 9.26
C LEU A 98 -8.78 -13.30 9.75
N GLY A 99 -7.62 -12.84 9.28
CA GLY A 99 -6.31 -13.39 9.60
C GLY A 99 -6.00 -14.69 8.88
N ASP A 100 -6.55 -14.87 7.67
CA ASP A 100 -6.22 -15.99 6.81
C ASP A 100 -4.76 -15.89 6.31
N GLN A 101 -4.18 -17.03 6.00
CA GLN A 101 -2.78 -17.17 5.62
C GLN A 101 -2.42 -16.30 4.42
N ASP A 102 -3.23 -16.30 3.37
CA ASP A 102 -2.96 -15.57 2.13
C ASP A 102 -2.98 -14.04 2.34
N THR A 103 -3.87 -13.56 3.19
CA THR A 103 -3.94 -12.14 3.52
C THR A 103 -2.77 -11.71 4.40
N MET A 104 -2.34 -12.56 5.34
CA MET A 104 -1.14 -12.29 6.12
C MET A 104 0.12 -12.25 5.24
N ILE A 105 0.28 -13.18 4.30
CA ILE A 105 1.40 -13.19 3.36
C ILE A 105 1.40 -11.91 2.52
N ARG A 106 0.26 -11.56 1.91
CA ARG A 106 0.13 -10.31 1.11
C ARG A 106 0.41 -9.07 1.93
N GLY A 107 -0.08 -9.02 3.16
CA GLY A 107 0.16 -7.89 4.07
C GLY A 107 1.64 -7.73 4.42
N LEU A 108 2.32 -8.83 4.79
CA LEU A 108 3.75 -8.82 5.11
C LEU A 108 4.60 -8.49 3.87
N SER A 109 4.33 -9.15 2.75
CA SER A 109 5.07 -8.93 1.51
C SER A 109 4.91 -7.51 0.97
N GLY A 110 3.69 -6.98 0.97
CA GLY A 110 3.43 -5.62 0.53
C GLY A 110 4.02 -4.56 1.45
N TYR A 111 4.06 -4.80 2.77
CA TYR A 111 4.66 -3.87 3.73
C TYR A 111 6.18 -3.74 3.55
N PHE A 112 6.88 -4.85 3.37
CA PHE A 112 8.33 -4.88 3.21
C PHE A 112 8.80 -4.77 1.75
N GLY A 113 7.89 -4.79 0.78
CA GLY A 113 8.19 -4.63 -0.64
C GLY A 113 8.86 -5.85 -1.29
N PHE A 114 8.61 -7.06 -0.80
CA PHE A 114 9.14 -8.28 -1.41
C PHE A 114 8.04 -9.15 -2.04
N GLU A 115 8.44 -10.16 -2.80
CA GLU A 115 7.51 -11.08 -3.44
C GLU A 115 6.82 -12.00 -2.42
N ASN A 116 5.53 -12.33 -2.65
CA ASN A 116 4.74 -13.16 -1.76
C ASN A 116 5.32 -14.57 -1.49
N ASN A 117 6.11 -15.09 -2.42
CA ASN A 117 6.77 -16.39 -2.33
C ASN A 117 7.93 -16.42 -1.31
N LEU A 118 8.42 -15.26 -0.87
CA LEU A 118 9.51 -15.16 0.11
C LEU A 118 9.04 -15.24 1.56
N VAL A 119 7.73 -15.18 1.80
CA VAL A 119 7.16 -15.40 3.14
C VAL A 119 6.31 -16.65 3.13
N GLN A 120 6.52 -17.50 4.09
CA GLN A 120 5.74 -18.72 4.26
C GLN A 120 5.14 -18.75 5.64
N ILE A 121 3.89 -19.19 5.73
CA ILE A 121 3.20 -19.38 6.98
C ILE A 121 2.79 -20.85 7.07
N ARG A 122 3.19 -21.52 8.14
CA ARG A 122 2.88 -22.91 8.38
C ARG A 122 2.15 -23.08 9.69
N ARG A 123 1.26 -24.04 9.76
CA ARG A 123 0.64 -24.43 11.03
C ARG A 123 1.63 -25.28 11.81
N ALA A 124 2.12 -24.76 12.93
CA ALA A 124 3.04 -25.49 13.82
C ALA A 124 2.30 -26.21 14.97
N GLY A 125 1.04 -25.84 15.25
CA GLY A 125 0.26 -26.47 16.31
C GLY A 125 -1.14 -25.88 16.43
N GLU A 126 -1.83 -26.22 17.52
CA GLU A 126 -3.11 -25.61 17.83
C GLU A 126 -2.89 -24.14 18.23
N LYS A 127 -3.47 -23.22 17.45
CA LYS A 127 -3.29 -21.77 17.61
C LYS A 127 -1.84 -21.29 17.56
N LEU A 128 -0.95 -22.07 16.93
CA LEU A 128 0.45 -21.72 16.71
C LEU A 128 0.77 -21.78 15.23
N ILE A 129 1.35 -20.72 14.71
CA ILE A 129 1.86 -20.64 13.34
C ILE A 129 3.36 -20.37 13.36
N GLU A 130 4.06 -20.92 12.40
CA GLU A 130 5.44 -20.59 12.08
C GLU A 130 5.45 -19.67 10.87
N ILE A 131 6.17 -18.58 10.96
CA ILE A 131 6.33 -17.60 9.88
C ILE A 131 7.79 -17.59 9.48
N ILE A 132 8.05 -18.03 8.26
CA ILE A 132 9.39 -18.06 7.67
C ILE A 132 9.53 -16.81 6.81
N TYR A 133 10.60 -16.04 6.99
CA TYR A 133 10.81 -14.75 6.34
C TYR A 133 12.27 -14.54 5.91
N PRO A 134 12.54 -13.67 4.90
CA PRO A 134 13.89 -13.44 4.37
C PRO A 134 14.87 -12.92 5.42
N THR A 135 16.11 -13.41 5.37
CA THR A 135 17.20 -13.00 6.28
C THR A 135 17.57 -11.52 6.19
N ALA A 136 17.32 -10.88 5.04
CA ALA A 136 17.60 -9.46 4.83
C ALA A 136 16.77 -8.51 5.71
N ILE A 137 15.69 -9.00 6.34
CA ILE A 137 14.79 -8.17 7.15
C ILE A 137 15.22 -8.20 8.61
N ASN A 138 15.17 -7.03 9.24
CA ASN A 138 15.38 -6.92 10.68
C ASN A 138 14.26 -7.64 11.43
N GLU A 139 14.63 -8.55 12.34
CA GLU A 139 13.67 -9.36 13.09
C GLU A 139 12.73 -8.54 13.96
N ASN A 140 13.22 -7.48 14.58
CA ASN A 140 12.39 -6.62 15.44
C ASN A 140 11.32 -5.89 14.64
N ASP A 141 11.68 -5.36 13.47
CA ASP A 141 10.76 -4.66 12.59
C ASP A 141 9.72 -5.63 12.04
N PHE A 142 10.16 -6.81 11.60
CA PHE A 142 9.27 -7.87 11.13
C PHE A 142 8.29 -8.32 12.22
N ASN A 143 8.79 -8.56 13.42
CA ASN A 143 8.00 -8.96 14.59
C ASN A 143 6.93 -7.91 14.95
N ASN A 144 7.27 -6.62 14.88
CA ASN A 144 6.33 -5.54 15.14
C ASN A 144 5.17 -5.53 14.14
N ILE A 145 5.45 -5.78 12.87
CA ILE A 145 4.42 -5.83 11.82
C ILE A 145 3.58 -7.10 11.93
N VAL A 146 4.20 -8.26 12.20
CA VAL A 146 3.45 -9.51 12.45
C VAL A 146 2.47 -9.34 13.61
N LYS A 147 2.84 -8.66 14.69
CA LYS A 147 1.93 -8.36 15.80
C LYS A 147 0.71 -7.55 15.38
N LYS A 148 0.88 -6.60 14.45
CA LYS A 148 -0.21 -5.79 13.91
C LYS A 148 -1.14 -6.59 12.99
N ILE A 149 -0.58 -7.51 12.18
CA ILE A 149 -1.29 -8.22 11.10
C ILE A 149 -1.97 -9.51 11.57
N LYS A 150 -1.38 -10.23 12.52
CA LYS A 150 -1.88 -11.54 12.95
C LYS A 150 -3.26 -11.47 13.61
N ALA A 151 -4.05 -12.52 13.43
CA ALA A 151 -5.33 -12.64 14.12
C ALA A 151 -5.17 -12.71 15.65
N ALA A 152 -6.15 -12.18 16.37
CA ALA A 152 -6.19 -12.24 17.83
C ALA A 152 -6.20 -13.70 18.33
N GLY A 153 -5.41 -13.98 19.36
CA GLY A 153 -5.34 -15.32 19.96
C GLY A 153 -4.45 -16.33 19.22
N ILE A 154 -3.86 -15.98 18.08
CA ILE A 154 -2.85 -16.81 17.39
C ILE A 154 -1.47 -16.50 17.96
N ARG A 155 -0.75 -17.55 18.37
CA ARG A 155 0.68 -17.49 18.71
C ARG A 155 1.49 -17.71 17.43
N TYR A 156 2.70 -17.18 17.39
CA TYR A 156 3.58 -17.35 16.24
C TYR A 156 5.02 -17.50 16.68
N GLU A 157 5.78 -18.18 15.85
CA GLU A 157 7.23 -18.30 15.91
C GLU A 157 7.81 -17.74 14.62
N LEU A 158 8.93 -17.04 14.70
CA LEU A 158 9.62 -16.42 13.57
C LEU A 158 10.86 -17.26 13.26
N THR A 159 10.97 -17.69 12.02
CA THR A 159 12.13 -18.42 11.50
C THR A 159 12.71 -17.67 10.32
N LYS A 160 13.99 -17.35 10.38
CA LYS A 160 14.69 -16.76 9.23
C LYS A 160 14.93 -17.82 8.18
N ASP A 161 14.58 -17.47 6.95
CA ASP A 161 14.84 -18.33 5.80
C ASP A 161 16.33 -18.24 5.44
N GLN A 162 17.06 -19.29 5.73
CA GLN A 162 18.51 -19.36 5.47
C GLN A 162 18.73 -20.28 4.25
N TYR A 163 18.82 -19.66 3.08
CA TYR A 163 19.24 -20.36 1.87
C TYR A 163 20.76 -20.27 1.71
N TRP A 164 21.37 -21.25 1.05
CA TRP A 164 22.80 -21.22 0.73
C TRP A 164 23.20 -19.99 -0.11
N GLU A 165 22.26 -19.41 -0.87
CA GLU A 165 22.41 -18.19 -1.65
C GLU A 165 22.58 -16.93 -0.76
N ASP A 166 22.17 -17.01 0.50
CA ASP A 166 22.31 -15.91 1.48
C ASP A 166 23.68 -15.93 2.18
N PHE A 167 24.48 -16.95 1.93
CA PHE A 167 25.81 -17.07 2.51
C PHE A 167 26.89 -16.54 1.56
N THR A 168 27.88 -15.86 2.13
CA THR A 168 29.11 -15.51 1.39
C THR A 168 29.90 -16.78 1.10
N TYR A 169 30.81 -16.71 0.10
CA TYR A 169 31.66 -17.84 -0.27
C TYR A 169 32.44 -18.39 0.95
N GLU A 170 32.98 -17.52 1.80
CA GLU A 170 33.69 -17.87 3.04
C GLU A 170 32.77 -18.61 4.02
N GLN A 171 31.54 -18.17 4.18
CA GLN A 171 30.54 -18.82 5.05
C GLN A 171 30.10 -20.18 4.50
N LEU A 172 30.12 -20.37 3.17
CA LEU A 172 29.79 -21.66 2.53
C LEU A 172 30.94 -22.66 2.68
N GLU A 173 32.21 -22.20 2.68
CA GLU A 173 33.37 -23.07 2.92
C GLU A 173 33.41 -23.65 4.35
N GLU A 174 32.82 -22.94 5.31
CA GLU A 174 32.73 -23.41 6.72
C GLU A 174 31.62 -24.46 6.91
N LYS A 175 30.67 -24.60 5.95
CA LYS A 175 29.56 -25.56 6.05
C LYS A 175 29.93 -26.92 5.47
N THR A 176 29.46 -27.96 6.16
CA THR A 176 29.60 -29.33 5.63
C THR A 176 28.68 -29.55 4.43
N TYR A 177 29.06 -30.50 3.57
CA TYR A 177 28.26 -30.89 2.41
C TYR A 177 26.83 -31.30 2.82
N GLU A 178 26.70 -32.02 3.94
CA GLU A 178 25.42 -32.46 4.48
C GLU A 178 24.52 -31.27 4.90
N GLU A 179 25.08 -30.21 5.47
CA GLU A 179 24.35 -29.00 5.83
C GLU A 179 23.87 -28.23 4.60
N LEU A 180 24.70 -28.15 3.56
CA LEU A 180 24.35 -27.52 2.28
C LEU A 180 23.27 -28.31 1.54
N GLU A 181 23.35 -29.65 1.57
CA GLU A 181 22.37 -30.51 0.95
C GLU A 181 21.01 -30.44 1.70
N LYS A 182 21.03 -30.33 3.01
CA LYS A 182 19.83 -30.12 3.81
C LYS A 182 19.13 -28.81 3.45
N LEU A 183 19.83 -27.70 3.35
CA LEU A 183 19.29 -26.42 2.91
C LEU A 183 18.67 -26.50 1.50
N ARG A 184 19.33 -27.21 0.59
CA ARG A 184 18.82 -27.45 -0.78
C ARG A 184 17.58 -28.35 -0.78
N TYR A 185 17.55 -29.36 0.08
CA TYR A 185 16.43 -30.28 0.20
C TYR A 185 15.20 -29.60 0.79
N GLU A 186 15.37 -28.79 1.84
CA GLU A 186 14.30 -28.00 2.43
C GLU A 186 13.67 -27.05 1.41
N ARG A 187 14.47 -26.40 0.56
CA ARG A 187 13.98 -25.60 -0.58
C ARG A 187 13.24 -26.44 -1.62
N GLY A 188 13.74 -27.63 -1.93
CA GLY A 188 13.11 -28.58 -2.85
C GLY A 188 11.77 -29.09 -2.35
N GLU A 189 11.65 -29.40 -1.04
CA GLU A 189 10.39 -29.78 -0.42
C GLU A 189 9.36 -28.65 -0.38
N LEU A 190 9.80 -27.42 -0.15
CA LEU A 190 8.97 -26.23 -0.21
C LEU A 190 8.39 -26.06 -1.63
N ASN A 191 9.22 -26.22 -2.64
CA ASN A 191 8.80 -26.18 -4.05
C ASN A 191 7.84 -27.32 -4.39
N ALA A 192 8.11 -28.55 -3.88
CA ALA A 192 7.29 -29.75 -4.15
C ALA A 192 5.92 -29.71 -3.46
N ARG A 193 5.80 -29.04 -2.32
CA ARG A 193 4.53 -28.91 -1.56
C ARG A 193 3.56 -27.88 -2.14
N GLY A 194 3.86 -27.29 -3.29
CA GLY A 194 2.90 -26.51 -4.06
C GLY A 194 2.89 -25.02 -3.78
N ILE A 195 3.89 -24.47 -3.12
CA ILE A 195 4.07 -23.04 -2.93
C ILE A 195 4.49 -22.36 -4.25
N TYR A 196 4.99 -23.14 -5.21
CA TYR A 196 5.33 -22.74 -6.57
C TYR A 196 4.42 -23.36 -7.65
N LYS A 197 3.15 -23.56 -7.38
CA LYS A 197 2.18 -23.84 -8.43
C LYS A 197 1.54 -22.54 -8.86
N ASN A 198 2.26 -21.74 -9.63
CA ASN A 198 1.73 -20.84 -10.65
C ASN A 198 2.90 -20.40 -11.53
N SER A 199 3.26 -21.22 -12.46
CA SER A 199 3.86 -20.85 -13.74
C SER A 199 2.90 -21.25 -14.82
#